data_ea9581bb2cd2b980c7d1e8a5263a128a
#
_entry.id   ea9581bb2cd2b980c7d1e8a5263a128a
#
_cell.length_a   1.000
_cell.length_b   1.000
_cell.length_c   1.000
_cell.angle_alpha   90.00
_cell.angle_beta   90.00
_cell.angle_gamma   90.00
#
_symmetry.space_group_name_H-M   'P 1'
#
loop_
_entity.id
_entity.type
_entity.pdbx_description
1 polymer ?
#
loop_
_entity_poly.entity_id
_entity_poly.type
_entity_poly.pdbx_seq_one_letter_code
_entity_poly.pdbx_strand_id
1 'polypeptide(L)'
;MKTQKIALIGGPSTGKTTLINALKSKGYYCMEEISRQITLDAQEKGIDQLFLEDPLLFSKQLLLGRQTQFLEADSINDKLVFFDRGLPDVVAYLDYLNSSYPESFKTICRKHTYDVIFILKPWEAIYEQDNERYETFEQALIINNFLIHSYKEFGYSLVDIPFGTVQERIDFIINHLAEKK
;
A
#
# COMPACT_ATOMS: atom_id res chain seq x y z
N MET A 1 16.72 11.13 -15.60
CA MET A 1 15.49 10.43 -16.04
C MET A 1 14.50 10.52 -14.91
N LYS A 2 13.21 10.82 -15.14
CA LYS A 2 12.24 10.90 -14.04
C LYS A 2 11.91 9.47 -13.57
N THR A 3 12.06 9.20 -12.29
CA THR A 3 11.67 7.94 -11.65
C THR A 3 10.15 7.78 -11.70
N GLN A 4 9.65 6.62 -12.15
CA GLN A 4 8.23 6.27 -12.05
C GLN A 4 7.95 5.66 -10.67
N LYS A 5 6.95 6.18 -10.00
CA LYS A 5 6.49 5.76 -8.67
C LYS A 5 5.27 4.86 -8.82
N ILE A 6 5.41 3.60 -8.43
CA ILE A 6 4.41 2.56 -8.67
C ILE A 6 3.95 1.99 -7.34
N ALA A 7 2.67 2.13 -6.99
CA ALA A 7 2.16 1.55 -5.77
C ALA A 7 1.45 0.20 -6.03
N LEU A 8 1.78 -0.78 -5.20
CA LEU A 8 1.09 -2.06 -5.08
C LEU A 8 0.16 -1.98 -3.89
N ILE A 9 -1.15 -1.99 -4.14
CA ILE A 9 -2.16 -1.87 -3.08
C ILE A 9 -3.04 -3.12 -3.00
N GLY A 10 -3.76 -3.27 -1.91
CA GLY A 10 -4.68 -4.38 -1.67
C GLY A 10 -4.84 -4.63 -0.18
N GLY A 11 -5.91 -5.28 0.19
CA GLY A 11 -6.23 -5.66 1.57
C GLY A 11 -5.24 -6.69 2.16
N PRO A 12 -5.53 -7.20 3.36
CA PRO A 12 -4.75 -8.28 3.96
C PRO A 12 -4.80 -9.54 3.09
N SER A 13 -3.80 -10.40 3.22
CA SER A 13 -3.69 -11.73 2.57
C SER A 13 -3.84 -11.74 1.04
N THR A 14 -3.56 -10.63 0.34
CA THR A 14 -3.63 -10.54 -1.13
C THR A 14 -2.33 -10.93 -1.84
N GLY A 15 -1.26 -11.24 -1.10
CA GLY A 15 0.06 -11.60 -1.64
C GLY A 15 0.96 -10.42 -2.00
N LYS A 16 0.68 -9.19 -1.50
CA LYS A 16 1.55 -8.01 -1.74
C LYS A 16 3.00 -8.24 -1.34
N THR A 17 3.24 -8.64 -0.10
CA THR A 17 4.59 -8.87 0.43
C THR A 17 5.37 -9.86 -0.41
N THR A 18 4.71 -10.93 -0.89
CA THR A 18 5.32 -11.92 -1.78
C THR A 18 5.75 -11.29 -3.10
N LEU A 19 4.91 -10.43 -3.70
CA LEU A 19 5.26 -9.73 -4.94
C LEU A 19 6.37 -8.69 -4.73
N ILE A 20 6.34 -7.92 -3.65
CA ILE A 20 7.39 -6.96 -3.30
C ILE A 20 8.74 -7.67 -3.14
N ASN A 21 8.77 -8.79 -2.43
CA ASN A 21 9.98 -9.59 -2.26
C ASN A 21 10.49 -10.16 -3.58
N ALA A 22 9.60 -10.61 -4.46
CA ALA A 22 9.96 -11.10 -5.79
C ALA A 22 10.49 -9.97 -6.70
N LEU A 23 9.92 -8.77 -6.64
CA LEU A 23 10.44 -7.59 -7.34
C LEU A 23 11.85 -7.20 -6.85
N LYS A 24 12.06 -7.18 -5.52
CA LYS A 24 13.40 -6.96 -4.93
C LYS A 24 14.42 -8.00 -5.41
N SER A 25 14.04 -9.28 -5.43
CA SER A 25 14.92 -10.37 -5.90
C SER A 25 15.30 -10.23 -7.37
N LYS A 26 14.49 -9.53 -8.17
CA LYS A 26 14.76 -9.18 -9.57
C LYS A 26 15.56 -7.87 -9.73
N GLY A 27 15.93 -7.23 -8.64
CA GLY A 27 16.76 -6.01 -8.62
C GLY A 27 15.98 -4.70 -8.73
N TYR A 28 14.64 -4.72 -8.57
CA TYR A 28 13.85 -3.48 -8.52
C TYR A 28 13.93 -2.83 -7.13
N TYR A 29 13.98 -1.51 -7.12
CA TYR A 29 13.91 -0.77 -5.86
C TYR A 29 12.48 -0.76 -5.31
N CYS A 30 12.32 -1.18 -4.05
CA CYS A 30 11.02 -1.26 -3.37
C CYS A 30 11.08 -0.55 -2.02
N MET A 31 10.15 0.38 -1.81
CA MET A 31 9.85 0.96 -0.51
C MET A 31 8.99 -0.01 0.29
N GLU A 32 9.47 -0.38 1.46
CA GLU A 32 8.81 -1.38 2.31
C GLU A 32 7.61 -0.82 3.08
N GLU A 33 6.70 -1.71 3.47
CA GLU A 33 5.64 -1.37 4.42
C GLU A 33 6.24 -0.95 5.76
N ILE A 34 5.83 0.21 6.24
CA ILE A 34 6.36 0.85 7.46
C ILE A 34 5.47 0.66 8.70
N SER A 35 4.28 0.09 8.53
CA SER A 35 3.34 -0.08 9.66
C SER A 35 3.93 -0.93 10.79
N ARG A 36 4.70 -1.96 10.44
CA ARG A 36 5.38 -2.81 11.41
C ARG A 36 6.41 -2.03 12.23
N GLN A 37 7.22 -1.19 11.58
CA GLN A 37 8.20 -0.36 12.28
C GLN A 37 7.52 0.61 13.24
N ILE A 38 6.43 1.26 12.81
CA ILE A 38 5.65 2.18 13.66
C ILE A 38 5.09 1.43 14.89
N THR A 39 4.61 0.19 14.70
CA THR A 39 4.12 -0.63 15.81
C THR A 39 5.24 -0.96 16.79
N LEU A 40 6.41 -1.37 16.31
CA LEU A 40 7.57 -1.67 17.16
C LEU A 40 8.04 -0.43 17.93
N ASP A 41 8.14 0.72 17.27
CA ASP A 41 8.54 1.99 17.90
C ASP A 41 7.54 2.44 18.98
N ALA A 42 6.25 2.11 18.82
CA ALA A 42 5.23 2.37 19.82
C ALA A 42 5.35 1.42 21.02
N GLN A 43 5.60 0.14 20.76
CA GLN A 43 5.81 -0.89 21.81
C GLN A 43 7.03 -0.57 22.67
N GLU A 44 8.13 -0.07 22.11
CA GLU A 44 9.29 0.41 22.86
C GLU A 44 8.96 1.57 23.81
N LYS A 45 7.89 2.33 23.50
CA LYS A 45 7.36 3.44 24.33
C LYS A 45 6.26 2.98 25.29
N GLY A 46 5.97 1.68 25.37
CA GLY A 46 4.97 1.09 26.25
C GLY A 46 3.54 1.11 25.71
N ILE A 47 3.36 1.32 24.40
CA ILE A 47 2.06 1.25 23.72
C ILE A 47 2.00 -0.05 22.94
N ASP A 48 1.27 -1.04 23.44
CA ASP A 48 1.27 -2.39 22.87
C ASP A 48 0.61 -2.47 21.48
N GLN A 49 -0.50 -1.75 21.30
CA GLN A 49 -1.29 -1.79 20.07
C GLN A 49 -1.76 -0.38 19.67
N LEU A 50 -0.81 0.45 19.21
CA LEU A 50 -1.07 1.85 18.87
C LEU A 50 -2.26 2.00 17.89
N PHE A 51 -2.43 1.10 16.93
CA PHE A 51 -3.52 1.18 15.95
C PHE A 51 -4.91 0.96 16.57
N LEU A 52 -5.02 0.30 17.74
CA LEU A 52 -6.25 0.15 18.49
C LEU A 52 -6.42 1.26 19.55
N GLU A 53 -5.33 1.66 20.21
CA GLU A 53 -5.36 2.66 21.29
C GLU A 53 -5.54 4.08 20.75
N ASP A 54 -4.83 4.42 19.67
CA ASP A 54 -4.94 5.71 18.98
C ASP A 54 -4.81 5.53 17.46
N PRO A 55 -5.90 5.11 16.78
CA PRO A 55 -5.91 4.89 15.33
C PRO A 55 -5.52 6.13 14.52
N LEU A 56 -5.86 7.34 15.01
CA LEU A 56 -5.54 8.58 14.31
C LEU A 56 -4.04 8.90 14.39
N LEU A 57 -3.42 8.71 15.56
CA LEU A 57 -1.97 8.87 15.72
C LEU A 57 -1.20 7.86 14.86
N PHE A 58 -1.61 6.59 14.90
CA PHE A 58 -1.03 5.55 14.05
C PHE A 58 -1.12 5.92 12.56
N SER A 59 -2.31 6.31 12.11
CA SER A 59 -2.55 6.72 10.71
C SER A 59 -1.76 7.96 10.33
N LYS A 60 -1.58 8.92 11.23
CA LYS A 60 -0.74 10.11 11.03
C LYS A 60 0.73 9.73 10.83
N GLN A 61 1.25 8.81 11.64
CA GLN A 61 2.62 8.32 11.51
C GLN A 61 2.81 7.56 10.19
N LEU A 62 1.85 6.70 9.80
CA LEU A 62 1.86 6.04 8.49
C LEU A 62 1.87 7.04 7.34
N LEU A 63 1.00 8.04 7.39
CA LEU A 63 0.91 9.05 6.33
C LEU A 63 2.23 9.81 6.15
N LEU A 64 2.81 10.27 7.26
CA LEU A 64 4.08 11.00 7.25
C LEU A 64 5.24 10.11 6.78
N GLY A 65 5.32 8.87 7.24
CA GLY A 65 6.35 7.94 6.82
C GLY A 65 6.25 7.59 5.33
N ARG A 66 5.05 7.34 4.81
CA ARG A 66 4.83 7.11 3.38
C ARG A 66 5.08 8.36 2.53
N GLN A 67 4.80 9.56 3.06
CA GLN A 67 5.18 10.81 2.41
C GLN A 67 6.70 10.94 2.31
N THR A 68 7.43 10.60 3.37
CA THR A 68 8.90 10.58 3.37
C THR A 68 9.43 9.62 2.30
N GLN A 69 8.96 8.37 2.28
CA GLN A 69 9.31 7.40 1.23
C GLN A 69 9.01 7.92 -0.19
N PHE A 70 7.84 8.57 -0.36
CA PHE A 70 7.45 9.14 -1.66
C PHE A 70 8.44 10.21 -2.14
N LEU A 71 8.91 11.08 -1.23
CA LEU A 71 9.89 12.13 -1.53
C LEU A 71 11.30 11.55 -1.73
N GLU A 72 11.71 10.58 -0.91
CA GLU A 72 13.01 9.89 -1.05
C GLU A 72 13.15 9.21 -2.41
N ALA A 73 12.05 8.72 -2.99
CA ALA A 73 12.06 8.10 -4.32
C ALA A 73 12.57 9.04 -5.42
N ASP A 74 12.50 10.36 -5.25
CA ASP A 74 13.03 11.32 -6.21
C ASP A 74 14.57 11.36 -6.25
N SER A 75 15.23 10.89 -5.19
CA SER A 75 16.69 10.79 -5.10
C SER A 75 17.24 9.42 -5.57
N ILE A 76 16.37 8.46 -5.84
CA ILE A 76 16.76 7.12 -6.27
C ILE A 76 17.04 7.11 -7.77
N ASN A 77 18.21 6.59 -8.14
CA ASN A 77 18.64 6.53 -9.53
C ASN A 77 18.13 5.29 -10.28
N ASP A 78 16.88 4.88 -9.99
CA ASP A 78 16.18 3.80 -10.66
C ASP A 78 15.01 4.33 -11.49
N LYS A 79 14.74 3.67 -12.63
CA LYS A 79 13.61 4.06 -13.50
C LYS A 79 12.26 3.77 -12.85
N LEU A 80 12.18 2.70 -12.06
CA LEU A 80 10.97 2.21 -11.42
C LEU A 80 11.23 2.05 -9.93
N VAL A 81 10.40 2.69 -9.11
CA VAL A 81 10.38 2.51 -7.66
C VAL A 81 9.00 2.01 -7.26
N PHE A 82 8.97 0.83 -6.65
CA PHE A 82 7.75 0.21 -6.17
C PHE A 82 7.51 0.56 -4.70
N PHE A 83 6.25 0.72 -4.34
CA PHE A 83 5.83 1.03 -2.97
C PHE A 83 4.90 -0.07 -2.48
N ASP A 84 5.18 -0.62 -1.31
CA ASP A 84 4.23 -1.48 -0.59
C ASP A 84 3.21 -0.59 0.09
N ARG A 85 2.06 -0.41 -0.55
CA ARG A 85 0.98 0.54 -0.26
C ARG A 85 1.31 1.98 -0.66
N GLY A 86 0.26 2.81 -0.74
CA GLY A 86 0.37 4.23 -1.03
C GLY A 86 -0.23 5.10 0.05
N LEU A 87 -0.13 6.41 -0.13
CA LEU A 87 -0.72 7.41 0.76
C LEU A 87 -2.24 7.27 0.92
N PRO A 88 -3.03 7.04 -0.18
CA PRO A 88 -4.47 6.87 -0.05
C PRO A 88 -4.94 5.66 0.75
N ASP A 89 -4.08 4.63 0.96
CA ASP A 89 -4.42 3.52 1.86
C ASP A 89 -4.76 4.01 3.27
N VAL A 90 -4.07 5.05 3.76
CA VAL A 90 -4.32 5.61 5.11
C VAL A 90 -5.73 6.16 5.21
N VAL A 91 -6.15 6.92 4.20
CA VAL A 91 -7.51 7.47 4.12
C VAL A 91 -8.54 6.35 4.01
N ALA A 92 -8.30 5.36 3.14
CA ALA A 92 -9.19 4.22 2.95
C ALA A 92 -9.45 3.43 4.25
N TYR A 93 -8.40 3.20 5.05
CA TYR A 93 -8.55 2.50 6.33
C TYR A 93 -9.25 3.34 7.39
N LEU A 94 -9.03 4.65 7.44
CA LEU A 94 -9.77 5.55 8.35
C LEU A 94 -11.25 5.61 7.98
N ASP A 95 -11.58 5.67 6.70
CA ASP A 95 -12.95 5.62 6.20
C ASP A 95 -13.61 4.26 6.52
N TYR A 96 -12.88 3.15 6.36
CA TYR A 96 -13.35 1.82 6.75
C TYR A 96 -13.68 1.74 8.24
N LEU A 97 -12.85 2.35 9.09
CA LEU A 97 -13.06 2.41 10.54
C LEU A 97 -14.10 3.47 10.96
N ASN A 98 -14.69 4.18 9.99
CA ASN A 98 -15.58 5.32 10.25
C ASN A 98 -14.96 6.37 11.19
N SER A 99 -13.66 6.59 11.09
CA SER A 99 -12.87 7.50 11.92
C SER A 99 -12.73 8.85 11.23
N SER A 100 -12.99 9.94 11.97
CA SER A 100 -12.74 11.28 11.45
C SER A 100 -11.25 11.62 11.45
N TYR A 101 -10.80 12.36 10.44
CA TYR A 101 -9.42 12.80 10.28
C TYR A 101 -9.35 14.20 9.65
N PRO A 102 -8.23 14.94 9.87
CA PRO A 102 -8.08 16.29 9.31
C PRO A 102 -8.00 16.28 7.77
N GLU A 103 -8.52 17.32 7.11
CA GLU A 103 -8.44 17.51 5.65
C GLU A 103 -6.99 17.53 5.12
N SER A 104 -6.02 17.82 5.98
CA SER A 104 -4.59 17.74 5.63
C SER A 104 -4.17 16.36 5.12
N PHE A 105 -4.82 15.27 5.56
CA PHE A 105 -4.57 13.91 5.06
C PHE A 105 -4.87 13.81 3.55
N LYS A 106 -6.05 14.28 3.15
CA LYS A 106 -6.43 14.32 1.73
C LYS A 106 -5.55 15.29 0.93
N THR A 107 -5.14 16.40 1.51
CA THR A 107 -4.23 17.36 0.88
C THR A 107 -2.87 16.73 0.58
N ILE A 108 -2.32 15.93 1.50
CA ILE A 108 -1.06 15.21 1.30
C ILE A 108 -1.22 14.19 0.15
N CYS A 109 -2.31 13.42 0.13
CA CYS A 109 -2.57 12.45 -0.94
C CYS A 109 -2.67 13.13 -2.32
N ARG A 110 -3.34 14.29 -2.42
CA ARG A 110 -3.48 15.04 -3.69
C ARG A 110 -2.15 15.62 -4.18
N LYS A 111 -1.24 15.98 -3.28
CA LYS A 111 0.07 16.57 -3.63
C LYS A 111 1.11 15.54 -4.08
N HIS A 112 0.98 14.30 -3.68
CA HIS A 112 1.96 13.24 -3.89
C HIS A 112 1.34 12.10 -4.69
N THR A 113 1.38 12.22 -6.03
CA THR A 113 0.70 11.30 -6.93
C THR A 113 1.65 10.26 -7.51
N TYR A 114 1.26 8.98 -7.40
CA TYR A 114 1.93 7.85 -8.03
C TYR A 114 1.61 7.82 -9.53
N ASP A 115 2.54 7.29 -10.34
CA ASP A 115 2.36 7.20 -11.79
C ASP A 115 1.47 6.01 -12.19
N VAL A 116 1.53 4.90 -11.45
CA VAL A 116 0.70 3.70 -11.68
C VAL A 116 0.31 3.07 -10.35
N ILE A 117 -0.95 2.64 -10.26
CA ILE A 117 -1.46 1.89 -9.12
C ILE A 117 -1.88 0.50 -9.59
N PHE A 118 -1.24 -0.52 -9.05
CA PHE A 118 -1.66 -1.91 -9.19
C PHE A 118 -2.44 -2.35 -7.96
N ILE A 119 -3.61 -2.95 -8.16
CA ILE A 119 -4.43 -3.48 -7.07
C ILE A 119 -4.45 -5.01 -7.08
N LEU A 120 -4.19 -5.58 -5.91
CA LEU A 120 -4.32 -7.00 -5.64
C LEU A 120 -5.66 -7.24 -4.95
N LYS A 121 -6.59 -7.87 -5.66
CA LYS A 121 -7.91 -8.21 -5.10
C LYS A 121 -7.79 -9.33 -4.05
N PRO A 122 -8.70 -9.38 -3.06
CA PRO A 122 -8.80 -10.52 -2.16
C PRO A 122 -8.94 -11.82 -2.97
N TRP A 123 -8.16 -12.83 -2.58
CA TRP A 123 -8.12 -14.11 -3.27
C TRP A 123 -8.25 -15.24 -2.27
N GLU A 124 -9.40 -15.89 -2.25
CA GLU A 124 -9.77 -16.90 -1.25
C GLU A 124 -8.78 -18.08 -1.21
N ALA A 125 -8.25 -18.49 -2.40
CA ALA A 125 -7.35 -19.63 -2.49
C ALA A 125 -5.99 -19.43 -1.77
N ILE A 126 -5.58 -18.19 -1.49
CA ILE A 126 -4.34 -17.86 -0.77
C ILE A 126 -4.60 -17.10 0.52
N TYR A 127 -5.89 -16.95 0.88
CA TYR A 127 -6.26 -16.21 2.08
C TYR A 127 -5.87 -17.00 3.33
N GLU A 128 -5.06 -16.40 4.19
CA GLU A 128 -4.64 -16.94 5.47
C GLU A 128 -4.87 -15.92 6.58
N GLN A 129 -5.40 -16.39 7.70
CA GLN A 129 -5.42 -15.65 8.96
C GLN A 129 -4.23 -16.10 9.81
N ASP A 130 -3.53 -15.15 10.38
CA ASP A 130 -2.44 -15.39 11.32
C ASP A 130 -2.48 -14.35 12.47
N ASN A 131 -1.49 -14.36 13.34
CA ASN A 131 -1.41 -13.43 14.48
C ASN A 131 -1.24 -11.95 14.08
N GLU A 132 -0.96 -11.66 12.81
CA GLU A 132 -0.80 -10.29 12.28
C GLU A 132 -1.98 -9.89 11.37
N ARG A 133 -2.91 -10.83 11.05
CA ARG A 133 -4.03 -10.66 10.11
C ARG A 133 -5.30 -11.12 10.75
N TYR A 134 -5.97 -10.19 11.40
CA TYR A 134 -7.19 -10.44 12.19
C TYR A 134 -8.47 -10.40 11.36
N GLU A 135 -8.42 -9.77 10.18
CA GLU A 135 -9.59 -9.58 9.34
C GLU A 135 -10.05 -10.91 8.73
N THR A 136 -11.35 -11.09 8.65
CA THR A 136 -11.95 -12.19 7.90
C THR A 136 -11.88 -11.93 6.40
N PHE A 137 -12.15 -12.95 5.58
CA PHE A 137 -12.19 -12.77 4.12
C PHE A 137 -13.28 -11.77 3.71
N GLU A 138 -14.44 -11.76 4.38
CA GLU A 138 -15.51 -10.79 4.16
C GLU A 138 -15.02 -9.36 4.49
N GLN A 139 -14.29 -9.19 5.57
CA GLN A 139 -13.68 -7.89 5.91
C GLN A 139 -12.64 -7.46 4.86
N ALA A 140 -11.84 -8.40 4.35
CA ALA A 140 -10.88 -8.11 3.28
C ALA A 140 -11.58 -7.62 1.99
N LEU A 141 -12.75 -8.18 1.66
CA LEU A 141 -13.58 -7.69 0.54
C LEU A 141 -14.09 -6.28 0.79
N ILE A 142 -14.55 -5.98 1.99
CA ILE A 142 -15.02 -4.64 2.36
C ILE A 142 -13.87 -3.64 2.30
N ILE A 143 -12.71 -3.95 2.89
CA ILE A 143 -11.51 -3.10 2.85
C ILE A 143 -11.08 -2.83 1.41
N ASN A 144 -11.13 -3.85 0.54
CA ASN A 144 -10.81 -3.69 -0.88
C ASN A 144 -11.72 -2.66 -1.56
N ASN A 145 -13.00 -2.60 -1.22
CA ASN A 145 -13.92 -1.60 -1.75
C ASN A 145 -13.56 -0.19 -1.27
N PHE A 146 -13.18 -0.02 -0.01
CA PHE A 146 -12.70 1.26 0.52
C PHE A 146 -11.40 1.70 -0.17
N LEU A 147 -10.45 0.79 -0.42
CA LEU A 147 -9.24 1.07 -1.18
C LEU A 147 -9.58 1.56 -2.59
N ILE A 148 -10.43 0.84 -3.32
CA ILE A 148 -10.85 1.22 -4.67
C ILE A 148 -11.51 2.61 -4.66
N HIS A 149 -12.40 2.86 -3.70
CA HIS A 149 -13.11 4.14 -3.59
C HIS A 149 -12.13 5.29 -3.34
N SER A 150 -11.27 5.16 -2.33
CA SER A 150 -10.29 6.17 -1.96
C SER A 150 -9.35 6.53 -3.12
N TYR A 151 -8.76 5.54 -3.78
CA TYR A 151 -7.89 5.81 -4.92
C TYR A 151 -8.60 6.48 -6.09
N LYS A 152 -9.84 6.09 -6.38
CA LYS A 152 -10.66 6.76 -7.41
C LYS A 152 -11.01 8.20 -7.04
N GLU A 153 -11.28 8.49 -5.75
CA GLU A 153 -11.50 9.86 -5.27
C GLU A 153 -10.28 10.77 -5.52
N PHE A 154 -9.06 10.21 -5.44
CA PHE A 154 -7.83 10.93 -5.77
C PHE A 154 -7.47 10.91 -7.27
N GLY A 155 -8.38 10.42 -8.13
CA GLY A 155 -8.23 10.48 -9.59
C GLY A 155 -7.41 9.35 -10.21
N TYR A 156 -7.12 8.28 -9.48
CA TYR A 156 -6.37 7.16 -10.02
C TYR A 156 -7.22 6.19 -10.84
N SER A 157 -6.64 5.72 -11.95
CA SER A 157 -7.09 4.50 -12.62
C SER A 157 -6.31 3.32 -12.03
N LEU A 158 -7.03 2.30 -11.57
CA LEU A 158 -6.44 1.12 -10.95
C LEU A 158 -6.23 0.02 -12.00
N VAL A 159 -5.08 -0.64 -11.93
CA VAL A 159 -4.75 -1.80 -12.77
C VAL A 159 -4.89 -3.06 -11.93
N ASP A 160 -5.87 -3.89 -12.26
CA ASP A 160 -6.09 -5.16 -11.56
C ASP A 160 -4.99 -6.16 -11.90
N ILE A 161 -4.25 -6.65 -10.88
CA ILE A 161 -3.33 -7.76 -11.06
C ILE A 161 -4.14 -9.06 -11.11
N PRO A 162 -3.99 -9.89 -12.17
CA PRO A 162 -4.72 -11.16 -12.26
C PRO A 162 -4.27 -12.13 -11.16
N PHE A 163 -5.13 -13.09 -10.84
CA PHE A 163 -4.75 -14.25 -10.04
C PHE A 163 -3.78 -15.14 -10.84
N GLY A 164 -2.85 -15.79 -10.16
CA GLY A 164 -1.85 -16.63 -10.80
C GLY A 164 -0.60 -16.79 -9.93
N THR A 165 0.40 -17.44 -10.47
CA THR A 165 1.70 -17.60 -9.83
C THR A 165 2.39 -16.25 -9.60
N VAL A 166 3.34 -16.21 -8.68
CA VAL A 166 4.15 -15.00 -8.44
C VAL A 166 4.83 -14.52 -9.73
N GLN A 167 5.36 -15.45 -10.53
CA GLN A 167 6.03 -15.09 -11.77
C GLN A 167 5.07 -14.46 -12.80
N GLU A 168 3.90 -15.07 -13.04
CA GLU A 168 2.89 -14.53 -13.96
C GLU A 168 2.43 -13.13 -13.55
N ARG A 169 2.24 -12.90 -12.25
CA ARG A 169 1.84 -11.60 -11.71
C ARG A 169 2.94 -10.55 -11.86
N ILE A 170 4.21 -10.92 -11.66
CA ILE A 170 5.36 -10.03 -11.92
C ILE A 170 5.47 -9.71 -13.41
N ASP A 171 5.35 -10.72 -14.28
CA ASP A 171 5.43 -10.51 -15.73
C ASP A 171 4.30 -9.58 -16.21
N PHE A 172 3.09 -9.73 -15.66
CA PHE A 172 1.99 -8.82 -15.94
C PHE A 172 2.34 -7.36 -15.56
N ILE A 173 2.87 -7.13 -14.34
CA ILE A 173 3.27 -5.80 -13.88
C ILE A 173 4.31 -5.19 -14.84
N ILE A 174 5.37 -5.93 -15.14
CA ILE A 174 6.49 -5.42 -15.95
C ILE A 174 6.06 -5.15 -17.39
N ASN A 175 5.27 -6.04 -18.01
CA ASN A 175 4.75 -5.85 -19.35
C ASN A 175 3.84 -4.63 -19.44
N HIS A 176 2.92 -4.45 -18.47
CA HIS A 176 2.05 -3.27 -18.41
C HIS A 176 2.86 -1.95 -18.33
N LEU A 177 3.96 -1.94 -17.56
CA LEU A 177 4.81 -0.76 -17.45
C LEU A 177 5.66 -0.52 -18.71
N ALA A 178 5.97 -1.55 -19.49
CA ALA A 178 6.69 -1.44 -20.76
C ALA A 178 5.81 -0.90 -21.90
N GLU A 179 4.51 -1.24 -21.92
CA GLU A 179 3.56 -0.82 -22.95
C GLU A 179 3.17 0.69 -22.86
N LYS A 180 3.35 1.30 -21.71
CA LYS A 180 3.05 2.74 -21.47
C LYS A 180 4.19 3.69 -21.84
N LYS A 181 5.22 3.19 -22.47
CA LYS A 181 6.34 4.00 -23.01
C LYS A 181 6.06 4.42 -24.44
#